data_21fb2bd1c113b4ca50612dfab073e4de
#
_entry.id   21fb2bd1c113b4ca50612dfab073e4de
#
_cell.length_a   1.000
_cell.length_b   1.000
_cell.length_c   1.000
_cell.angle_alpha   90.00
_cell.angle_beta   90.00
_cell.angle_gamma   90.00
#
_symmetry.space_group_name_H-M   'P 1'
#
loop_
_entity.id
_entity.type
_entity.pdbx_description
1 polymer ?
#
loop_
_entity_poly.entity_id
_entity_poly.type
_entity_poly.pdbx_seq_one_letter_code
_entity_poly.pdbx_strand_id
1 'polypeptide(L)'
;MSAIRFWTEQALEANRLSHTPNALDQNGAETGPFLSARALAMTMLAMHDAFMGASGGAAFPVLPAPLVPPPPPPDLDPEHAAAAAAYAVLIALYAKPGQAGRSLNPELSAAWEQYAAINQPDRPSILFGQAVAKVITAWRAGDDAFRNATFMPTGLPYDHDEAPREPGQGFAGVAWGGAPAFAVPVQPFQPPLGAGPGNPFAISPDYIAEFIEVRDFGEHRSSHRTPDQTEIGTLWAYDGSRRIGTPPRFYMQIILAVLDRHVPGLPANTLLGVLAAISIAMADAGIQAWRYKFSPEHMLWRPALGIPRAPLGTALLPDPHWVPLGRPDTNGFGYEQTPNFPSYPSGHATFGASAFQVLRRFLIHNDPGLGFNALTDADAVPFVITSDEYDGVNIDPVTRQARPRTPRAYDGLWQAIVDNSESRIWLGVHWRMDGISTVKAGVTTHGRPATPNDLGSVGGVRLGWDIANVLADKQGY
;
A
#
# COMPACT_ATOMS: atom_id res chain seq x y z
N MET A 1 9.40 27.45 -2.43
CA MET A 1 8.87 26.09 -2.71
C MET A 1 8.52 25.46 -1.37
N SER A 2 7.29 25.03 -1.15
CA SER A 2 6.92 24.39 0.14
C SER A 2 7.75 23.13 0.38
N ALA A 3 8.38 23.04 1.54
CA ALA A 3 9.14 21.88 1.93
C ALA A 3 8.29 20.60 1.94
N ILE A 4 7.04 20.70 2.40
CA ILE A 4 6.13 19.57 2.56
C ILE A 4 5.87 18.90 1.22
N ARG A 5 5.46 19.67 0.22
CA ARG A 5 5.17 19.15 -1.12
C ARG A 5 6.42 18.57 -1.77
N PHE A 6 7.49 19.34 -1.78
CA PHE A 6 8.73 18.93 -2.40
C PHE A 6 9.23 17.59 -1.83
N TRP A 7 9.33 17.49 -0.50
CA TRP A 7 9.87 16.28 0.13
C TRP A 7 8.90 15.10 0.14
N THR A 8 7.60 15.33 0.09
CA THR A 8 6.62 14.27 -0.17
C THR A 8 6.84 13.69 -1.57
N GLU A 9 6.99 14.54 -2.59
CA GLU A 9 7.28 14.11 -3.97
C GLU A 9 8.63 13.37 -4.06
N GLN A 10 9.67 13.84 -3.33
CA GLN A 10 10.96 13.13 -3.28
C GLN A 10 10.83 11.74 -2.62
N ALA A 11 10.00 11.57 -1.61
CA ALA A 11 9.73 10.25 -1.00
C ALA A 11 9.02 9.31 -1.98
N LEU A 12 8.07 9.81 -2.77
CA LEU A 12 7.40 9.04 -3.83
C LEU A 12 8.36 8.70 -4.97
N GLU A 13 9.24 9.63 -5.34
CA GLU A 13 10.26 9.41 -6.36
C GLU A 13 11.31 8.39 -5.88
N ALA A 14 11.75 8.43 -4.63
CA ALA A 14 12.65 7.44 -4.05
C ALA A 14 12.06 6.02 -4.14
N ASN A 15 10.75 5.87 -3.88
CA ASN A 15 10.06 4.60 -4.10
C ASN A 15 10.13 4.14 -5.57
N ARG A 16 9.83 5.03 -6.53
CA ARG A 16 9.89 4.73 -7.96
C ARG A 16 11.31 4.31 -8.39
N LEU A 17 12.30 5.07 -7.95
CA LEU A 17 13.71 4.83 -8.29
C LEU A 17 14.28 3.56 -7.66
N SER A 18 13.87 3.22 -6.43
CA SER A 18 14.30 1.98 -5.78
C SER A 18 13.81 0.72 -6.51
N HIS A 19 12.68 0.81 -7.22
CA HIS A 19 12.16 -0.24 -8.10
C HIS A 19 12.65 -0.10 -9.56
N THR A 20 13.61 0.80 -9.81
CA THR A 20 14.25 0.96 -11.12
C THR A 20 15.67 0.41 -11.04
N PRO A 21 15.94 -0.78 -11.60
CA PRO A 21 17.24 -1.42 -11.45
C PRO A 21 18.40 -0.55 -11.99
N ASN A 22 19.58 -0.73 -11.42
CA ASN A 22 20.83 -0.18 -11.93
C ASN A 22 21.32 -0.95 -13.18
N ALA A 23 22.49 -0.59 -13.69
CA ALA A 23 23.10 -1.24 -14.85
C ALA A 23 23.42 -2.75 -14.63
N LEU A 24 23.44 -3.22 -13.38
CA LEU A 24 23.63 -4.62 -13.00
C LEU A 24 22.31 -5.35 -12.73
N ASP A 25 21.17 -4.77 -13.13
CA ASP A 25 19.81 -5.28 -12.89
C ASP A 25 19.46 -5.46 -11.40
N GLN A 26 19.98 -4.58 -10.55
CA GLN A 26 19.74 -4.62 -9.10
C GLN A 26 18.85 -3.46 -8.68
N ASN A 27 17.78 -3.76 -7.96
CA ASN A 27 16.91 -2.79 -7.32
C ASN A 27 17.62 -2.07 -6.15
N GLY A 28 17.01 -0.97 -5.69
CA GLY A 28 17.44 -0.25 -4.48
C GLY A 28 16.92 -0.90 -3.19
N ALA A 29 17.02 -0.17 -2.09
CA ALA A 29 16.45 -0.55 -0.81
C ALA A 29 14.95 -0.24 -0.72
N GLU A 30 14.30 -0.71 0.35
CA GLU A 30 12.89 -0.45 0.67
C GLU A 30 11.93 -0.89 -0.47
N THR A 31 12.30 -1.97 -1.18
CA THR A 31 11.45 -2.55 -2.24
C THR A 31 10.34 -3.42 -1.67
N GLY A 32 9.24 -3.51 -2.42
CA GLY A 32 8.03 -4.19 -1.99
C GLY A 32 7.08 -3.29 -1.21
N PRO A 33 5.77 -3.63 -1.16
CA PRO A 33 4.75 -2.71 -0.68
C PRO A 33 4.84 -2.40 0.82
N PHE A 34 5.18 -3.36 1.66
CA PHE A 34 5.26 -3.17 3.11
C PHE A 34 6.48 -2.31 3.52
N LEU A 35 7.65 -2.48 2.88
CA LEU A 35 8.81 -1.63 3.13
C LEU A 35 8.60 -0.21 2.59
N SER A 36 7.92 -0.08 1.46
CA SER A 36 7.55 1.22 0.89
C SER A 36 6.59 1.99 1.80
N ALA A 37 5.58 1.32 2.37
CA ALA A 37 4.67 1.93 3.33
C ALA A 37 5.40 2.38 4.61
N ARG A 38 6.32 1.54 5.11
CA ARG A 38 7.21 1.88 6.24
C ARG A 38 8.05 3.14 5.94
N ALA A 39 8.67 3.19 4.79
CA ALA A 39 9.53 4.32 4.40
C ALA A 39 8.74 5.64 4.32
N LEU A 40 7.53 5.60 3.75
CA LEU A 40 6.62 6.75 3.73
C LEU A 40 6.22 7.18 5.14
N ALA A 41 5.83 6.24 6.01
CA ALA A 41 5.45 6.54 7.38
C ALA A 41 6.59 7.20 8.17
N MET A 42 7.81 6.66 8.07
CA MET A 42 8.98 7.25 8.73
C MET A 42 9.29 8.66 8.21
N THR A 43 9.16 8.88 6.90
CA THR A 43 9.44 10.19 6.29
C THR A 43 8.40 11.22 6.70
N MET A 44 7.09 10.90 6.57
CA MET A 44 6.02 11.84 6.91
C MET A 44 5.97 12.14 8.41
N LEU A 45 6.21 11.14 9.26
CA LEU A 45 6.29 11.33 10.71
C LEU A 45 7.47 12.24 11.09
N ALA A 46 8.64 12.03 10.49
CA ALA A 46 9.81 12.86 10.77
C ALA A 46 9.61 14.33 10.33
N MET A 47 8.97 14.53 9.17
CA MET A 47 8.60 15.88 8.71
C MET A 47 7.61 16.54 9.65
N HIS A 48 6.57 15.81 10.06
CA HIS A 48 5.57 16.31 11.01
C HIS A 48 6.21 16.72 12.34
N ASP A 49 6.97 15.83 12.95
CA ASP A 49 7.53 16.07 14.29
C ASP A 49 8.60 17.17 14.30
N ALA A 50 9.39 17.27 13.22
CA ALA A 50 10.34 18.37 13.05
C ALA A 50 9.62 19.71 12.84
N PHE A 51 8.58 19.75 12.02
CA PHE A 51 7.78 20.96 11.82
C PHE A 51 7.09 21.40 13.11
N MET A 52 6.39 20.48 13.77
CA MET A 52 5.66 20.78 15.01
C MET A 52 6.60 21.19 16.13
N GLY A 53 7.73 20.49 16.31
CA GLY A 53 8.73 20.85 17.32
C GLY A 53 9.28 22.27 17.08
N ALA A 54 9.64 22.62 15.84
CA ALA A 54 10.11 23.95 15.48
C ALA A 54 9.03 25.04 15.65
N SER A 55 7.75 24.70 15.54
CA SER A 55 6.60 25.60 15.75
C SER A 55 6.12 25.69 17.20
N GLY A 56 6.75 24.97 18.14
CA GLY A 56 6.29 24.89 19.53
C GLY A 56 5.06 24.00 19.74
N GLY A 57 4.73 23.15 18.77
CA GLY A 57 3.63 22.19 18.84
C GLY A 57 4.05 20.81 19.36
N ALA A 58 3.08 19.91 19.49
CA ALA A 58 3.31 18.54 19.95
C ALA A 58 3.72 17.60 18.81
N ALA A 59 4.60 16.64 19.10
CA ALA A 59 4.91 15.52 18.23
C ALA A 59 3.67 14.65 17.97
N PHE A 60 3.70 13.88 16.89
CA PHE A 60 2.62 12.93 16.59
C PHE A 60 2.52 11.89 17.71
N PRO A 61 1.32 11.57 18.21
CA PRO A 61 1.15 10.81 19.45
C PRO A 61 1.35 9.28 19.25
N VAL A 62 2.42 8.87 18.59
CA VAL A 62 2.71 7.45 18.30
C VAL A 62 4.08 7.01 18.82
N LEU A 63 4.99 7.93 19.06
CA LEU A 63 6.31 7.57 19.58
C LEU A 63 6.17 7.00 20.99
N PRO A 64 6.68 5.79 21.24
CA PRO A 64 6.68 5.26 22.59
C PRO A 64 7.60 6.12 23.50
N ALA A 65 7.14 6.40 24.70
CA ALA A 65 8.06 6.94 25.70
C ALA A 65 9.20 5.90 25.93
N PRO A 66 10.48 6.27 25.89
CA PRO A 66 11.07 7.59 26.07
C PRO A 66 11.59 8.25 24.76
N LEU A 67 11.10 7.87 23.60
CA LEU A 67 11.57 8.42 22.32
C LEU A 67 11.00 9.83 22.10
N VAL A 68 11.57 10.80 22.78
CA VAL A 68 11.19 12.20 22.63
C VAL A 68 12.23 12.88 21.74
N PRO A 69 11.82 13.62 20.72
CA PRO A 69 12.72 14.49 19.97
C PRO A 69 13.44 15.46 20.92
N PRO A 70 14.66 15.90 20.61
CA PRO A 70 15.36 16.86 21.45
C PRO A 70 14.54 18.15 21.55
N PRO A 71 14.65 18.89 22.68
CA PRO A 71 13.98 20.18 22.78
C PRO A 71 14.49 21.12 21.68
N PRO A 72 13.57 21.83 20.99
CA PRO A 72 13.97 22.72 19.91
C PRO A 72 14.73 23.93 20.44
N PRO A 73 15.81 24.37 19.75
CA PRO A 73 16.35 25.71 19.96
C PRO A 73 15.32 26.81 19.66
N PRO A 74 15.50 28.03 20.15
CA PRO A 74 14.65 29.14 19.73
C PRO A 74 14.84 29.51 18.27
N ASP A 75 13.84 30.17 17.70
CA ASP A 75 13.86 30.81 16.38
C ASP A 75 14.15 29.86 15.19
N LEU A 76 13.62 28.64 15.23
CA LEU A 76 13.70 27.69 14.12
C LEU A 76 12.70 28.02 13.02
N ASP A 77 13.08 27.76 11.77
CA ASP A 77 12.15 27.70 10.64
C ASP A 77 11.54 26.29 10.54
N PRO A 78 10.21 26.14 10.72
CA PRO A 78 9.55 24.83 10.69
C PRO A 78 9.67 24.10 9.35
N GLU A 79 9.60 24.82 8.22
CA GLU A 79 9.73 24.19 6.89
C GLU A 79 11.15 23.70 6.65
N HIS A 80 12.18 24.45 7.10
CA HIS A 80 13.57 24.02 7.00
C HIS A 80 13.84 22.78 7.86
N ALA A 81 13.28 22.73 9.07
CA ALA A 81 13.39 21.57 9.95
C ALA A 81 12.72 20.33 9.35
N ALA A 82 11.52 20.48 8.80
CA ALA A 82 10.81 19.40 8.12
C ALA A 82 11.56 18.87 6.88
N ALA A 83 12.11 19.77 6.07
CA ALA A 83 12.92 19.41 4.89
C ALA A 83 14.16 18.60 5.29
N ALA A 84 14.88 19.06 6.30
CA ALA A 84 16.08 18.38 6.80
C ALA A 84 15.76 17.00 7.41
N ALA A 85 14.63 16.88 8.09
CA ALA A 85 14.17 15.61 8.65
C ALA A 85 13.82 14.60 7.52
N ALA A 86 13.06 15.03 6.49
CA ALA A 86 12.75 14.19 5.35
C ALA A 86 14.00 13.70 4.63
N TYR A 87 14.89 14.61 4.28
CA TYR A 87 16.15 14.27 3.62
C TYR A 87 16.97 13.26 4.43
N ALA A 88 17.13 13.49 5.73
CA ALA A 88 17.90 12.60 6.59
C ALA A 88 17.29 11.19 6.68
N VAL A 89 15.95 11.06 6.77
CA VAL A 89 15.27 9.76 6.74
C VAL A 89 15.46 9.07 5.39
N LEU A 90 15.26 9.79 4.28
CA LEU A 90 15.40 9.21 2.95
C LEU A 90 16.83 8.72 2.68
N ILE A 91 17.85 9.49 3.08
CA ILE A 91 19.25 9.04 3.01
C ILE A 91 19.48 7.79 3.87
N ALA A 92 18.95 7.76 5.09
CA ALA A 92 19.10 6.60 5.98
C ALA A 92 18.44 5.32 5.42
N LEU A 93 17.38 5.45 4.63
CA LEU A 93 16.65 4.33 4.06
C LEU A 93 17.17 3.89 2.69
N TYR A 94 17.48 4.83 1.79
CA TYR A 94 17.73 4.55 0.38
C TYR A 94 19.19 4.74 -0.06
N ALA A 95 20.05 5.23 0.83
CA ALA A 95 21.45 5.54 0.51
C ALA A 95 22.45 4.98 1.52
N LYS A 96 22.11 3.91 2.24
CA LYS A 96 22.99 3.30 3.26
C LYS A 96 24.35 2.90 2.63
N PRO A 97 25.48 3.26 3.26
CA PRO A 97 26.79 2.74 2.86
C PRO A 97 26.83 1.22 2.91
N GLY A 98 27.42 0.59 1.88
CA GLY A 98 27.54 -0.89 1.82
C GLY A 98 26.23 -1.62 1.49
N GLN A 99 25.18 -0.91 1.17
CA GLN A 99 23.92 -1.48 0.70
C GLN A 99 24.15 -2.23 -0.62
N ALA A 100 23.65 -3.45 -0.72
CA ALA A 100 23.58 -4.15 -2.00
C ALA A 100 22.53 -3.47 -2.90
N GLY A 101 22.83 -3.40 -4.21
CA GLY A 101 21.94 -2.82 -5.19
C GLY A 101 22.12 -1.32 -5.42
N ARG A 102 21.07 -0.68 -5.98
CA ARG A 102 21.07 0.73 -6.32
C ARG A 102 21.03 1.61 -5.08
N SER A 103 22.00 2.50 -4.91
CA SER A 103 21.96 3.59 -3.93
C SER A 103 21.32 4.82 -4.56
N LEU A 104 20.44 5.52 -3.84
CA LEU A 104 19.83 6.78 -4.28
C LEU A 104 20.54 8.01 -3.74
N ASN A 105 21.77 7.85 -3.22
CA ASN A 105 22.52 9.02 -2.69
C ASN A 105 22.70 10.15 -3.70
N PRO A 106 23.03 9.91 -4.99
CA PRO A 106 23.17 10.98 -5.96
C PRO A 106 21.87 11.77 -6.17
N GLU A 107 20.74 11.06 -6.32
CA GLU A 107 19.44 11.66 -6.61
C GLU A 107 18.94 12.48 -5.40
N LEU A 108 19.05 11.92 -4.20
CA LEU A 108 18.65 12.60 -2.96
C LEU A 108 19.55 13.79 -2.63
N SER A 109 20.85 13.70 -2.88
CA SER A 109 21.78 14.83 -2.71
C SER A 109 21.46 15.96 -3.69
N ALA A 110 21.20 15.64 -4.96
CA ALA A 110 20.77 16.64 -5.94
C ALA A 110 19.45 17.32 -5.55
N ALA A 111 18.48 16.55 -5.01
CA ALA A 111 17.23 17.11 -4.50
C ALA A 111 17.46 18.06 -3.31
N TRP A 112 18.38 17.71 -2.40
CA TRP A 112 18.75 18.61 -1.31
C TRP A 112 19.42 19.89 -1.79
N GLU A 113 20.36 19.80 -2.74
CA GLU A 113 21.02 20.95 -3.34
C GLU A 113 20.01 21.89 -4.04
N GLN A 114 19.06 21.32 -4.80
CA GLN A 114 17.98 22.07 -5.41
C GLN A 114 17.11 22.80 -4.37
N TYR A 115 16.69 22.11 -3.31
CA TYR A 115 15.90 22.70 -2.25
C TYR A 115 16.67 23.81 -1.52
N ALA A 116 17.93 23.56 -1.17
CA ALA A 116 18.77 24.51 -0.45
C ALA A 116 19.09 25.76 -1.27
N ALA A 117 19.30 25.62 -2.58
CA ALA A 117 19.55 26.77 -3.46
C ALA A 117 18.37 27.75 -3.51
N ILE A 118 17.13 27.25 -3.40
CA ILE A 118 15.91 28.06 -3.46
C ILE A 118 15.55 28.63 -2.08
N ASN A 119 15.61 27.80 -1.03
CA ASN A 119 15.05 28.14 0.27
C ASN A 119 16.09 28.59 1.30
N GLN A 120 17.39 28.39 1.05
CA GLN A 120 18.51 28.79 1.90
C GLN A 120 18.32 28.39 3.38
N PRO A 121 18.12 27.08 3.67
CA PRO A 121 17.77 26.63 5.01
C PRO A 121 18.86 26.98 6.04
N ASP A 122 18.43 27.51 7.16
CA ASP A 122 19.32 27.86 8.24
C ASP A 122 19.90 26.64 8.96
N ARG A 123 21.12 26.77 9.47
CA ARG A 123 21.82 25.65 10.10
C ARG A 123 21.16 25.12 11.39
N PRO A 124 20.63 25.93 12.30
CA PRO A 124 19.90 25.44 13.47
C PRO A 124 18.72 24.55 13.12
N SER A 125 17.87 24.97 12.17
CA SER A 125 16.71 24.20 11.70
C SER A 125 17.14 22.89 11.04
N ILE A 126 18.20 22.89 10.24
CA ILE A 126 18.77 21.67 9.65
C ILE A 126 19.17 20.68 10.74
N LEU A 127 19.96 21.12 11.72
CA LEU A 127 20.44 20.26 12.81
C LEU A 127 19.30 19.69 13.65
N PHE A 128 18.27 20.48 13.92
CA PHE A 128 17.08 20.02 14.64
C PHE A 128 16.32 18.96 13.83
N GLY A 129 16.03 19.20 12.57
CA GLY A 129 15.37 18.22 11.70
C GLY A 129 16.14 16.90 11.60
N GLN A 130 17.47 16.96 11.46
CA GLN A 130 18.33 15.76 11.45
C GLN A 130 18.29 15.02 12.80
N ALA A 131 18.20 15.72 13.92
CA ALA A 131 18.07 15.09 15.23
C ALA A 131 16.73 14.37 15.40
N VAL A 132 15.62 14.96 14.93
CA VAL A 132 14.31 14.30 14.89
C VAL A 132 14.35 13.05 14.00
N ALA A 133 14.91 13.14 12.79
CA ALA A 133 15.08 12.02 11.90
C ALA A 133 15.87 10.87 12.52
N LYS A 134 16.91 11.19 13.29
CA LYS A 134 17.71 10.19 14.03
C LYS A 134 16.88 9.43 15.05
N VAL A 135 15.96 10.09 15.77
CA VAL A 135 15.05 9.43 16.71
C VAL A 135 14.15 8.44 15.96
N ILE A 136 13.50 8.87 14.88
CA ILE A 136 12.60 8.02 14.08
C ILE A 136 13.33 6.82 13.49
N THR A 137 14.51 7.04 12.91
CA THR A 137 15.30 5.95 12.29
C THR A 137 15.84 4.97 13.35
N ALA A 138 16.24 5.45 14.52
CA ALA A 138 16.65 4.60 15.64
C ALA A 138 15.49 3.77 16.20
N TRP A 139 14.29 4.36 16.32
CA TRP A 139 13.08 3.64 16.72
C TRP A 139 12.77 2.46 15.82
N ARG A 140 12.92 2.65 14.51
CA ARG A 140 12.57 1.61 13.50
C ARG A 140 13.75 0.76 13.06
N ALA A 141 14.93 0.91 13.67
CA ALA A 141 16.12 0.13 13.30
C ALA A 141 15.94 -1.38 13.53
N GLY A 142 15.15 -1.78 14.53
CA GLY A 142 14.84 -3.18 14.82
C GLY A 142 13.99 -3.89 13.76
N ASP A 143 13.34 -3.15 12.87
CA ASP A 143 12.52 -3.72 11.80
C ASP A 143 13.31 -4.57 10.82
N ASP A 144 14.61 -4.31 10.66
CA ASP A 144 15.48 -5.06 9.76
C ASP A 144 15.55 -6.56 10.11
N ALA A 145 15.30 -6.92 11.38
CA ALA A 145 15.21 -8.32 11.83
C ALA A 145 14.03 -9.09 11.20
N PHE A 146 13.01 -8.38 10.72
CA PHE A 146 11.81 -8.98 10.13
C PHE A 146 11.79 -8.99 8.60
N ARG A 147 12.87 -8.51 7.95
CA ARG A 147 12.96 -8.46 6.48
C ARG A 147 13.17 -9.82 5.84
N ASN A 148 14.01 -10.65 6.46
CA ASN A 148 14.48 -11.89 5.89
C ASN A 148 14.11 -13.06 6.81
N ALA A 149 13.28 -13.96 6.31
CA ALA A 149 12.96 -15.23 6.95
C ALA A 149 12.66 -16.26 5.87
N THR A 150 12.91 -17.51 6.19
CA THR A 150 12.62 -18.63 5.30
C THR A 150 11.18 -19.08 5.50
N PHE A 151 10.47 -19.33 4.41
CA PHE A 151 9.19 -20.01 4.41
C PHE A 151 9.36 -21.35 3.69
N MET A 152 8.79 -22.39 4.29
CA MET A 152 8.77 -23.75 3.71
C MET A 152 7.34 -24.11 3.36
N PRO A 153 6.99 -24.18 2.06
CA PRO A 153 5.66 -24.61 1.62
C PRO A 153 5.33 -26.00 2.16
N THR A 154 4.10 -26.21 2.57
CA THR A 154 3.61 -27.51 3.05
C THR A 154 3.31 -28.47 1.90
N GLY A 155 3.06 -27.95 0.70
CA GLY A 155 2.59 -28.71 -0.45
C GLY A 155 1.11 -29.17 -0.34
N LEU A 156 0.41 -28.79 0.73
CA LEU A 156 -0.98 -29.15 0.93
C LEU A 156 -1.91 -28.26 0.08
N PRO A 157 -3.07 -28.77 -0.33
CA PRO A 157 -4.11 -27.96 -0.95
C PRO A 157 -4.45 -26.75 -0.08
N TYR A 158 -4.69 -25.61 -0.73
CA TYR A 158 -5.02 -24.29 -0.15
C TYR A 158 -3.85 -23.54 0.49
N ASP A 159 -2.75 -24.20 0.82
CA ASP A 159 -1.56 -23.52 1.32
C ASP A 159 -0.77 -22.84 0.18
N HIS A 160 -0.07 -21.78 0.54
CA HIS A 160 0.74 -21.02 -0.43
C HIS A 160 2.02 -21.75 -0.82
N ASP A 161 2.37 -21.64 -2.10
CA ASP A 161 3.60 -22.15 -2.70
C ASP A 161 4.04 -21.19 -3.81
N GLU A 162 5.21 -21.39 -4.39
CA GLU A 162 5.68 -20.64 -5.56
C GLU A 162 4.71 -20.83 -6.74
N ALA A 163 4.50 -19.77 -7.51
CA ALA A 163 3.69 -19.86 -8.72
C ALA A 163 4.36 -20.81 -9.73
N PRO A 164 3.58 -21.70 -10.40
CA PRO A 164 4.15 -22.73 -11.29
C PRO A 164 5.01 -22.17 -12.43
N ARG A 165 4.75 -20.92 -12.84
CA ARG A 165 5.48 -20.24 -13.91
C ARG A 165 6.62 -19.34 -13.43
N GLU A 166 6.81 -19.23 -12.13
CA GLU A 166 7.84 -18.41 -11.51
C GLU A 166 8.66 -19.22 -10.47
N PRO A 167 9.22 -20.37 -10.86
CA PRO A 167 10.00 -21.20 -9.92
C PRO A 167 11.24 -20.43 -9.46
N GLY A 168 11.48 -20.46 -8.15
CA GLY A 168 12.62 -19.77 -7.54
C GLY A 168 12.37 -18.26 -7.26
N GLN A 169 11.13 -17.76 -7.37
CA GLN A 169 10.83 -16.38 -6.98
C GLN A 169 10.94 -16.14 -5.46
N GLY A 170 10.95 -17.19 -4.67
CA GLY A 170 11.01 -17.13 -3.22
C GLY A 170 9.76 -16.53 -2.58
N PHE A 171 9.89 -16.09 -1.32
CA PHE A 171 8.75 -15.58 -0.53
C PHE A 171 9.12 -14.26 0.13
N ALA A 172 8.28 -13.23 -0.05
CA ALA A 172 8.54 -11.89 0.45
C ALA A 172 7.81 -11.59 1.77
N GLY A 173 8.56 -11.07 2.74
CA GLY A 173 8.01 -10.54 3.98
C GLY A 173 7.52 -11.59 4.98
N VAL A 174 8.04 -12.81 4.93
CA VAL A 174 7.62 -13.94 5.78
C VAL A 174 7.52 -13.58 7.26
N ALA A 175 8.47 -12.85 7.81
CA ALA A 175 8.47 -12.43 9.20
C ALA A 175 7.93 -11.01 9.43
N TRP A 176 7.56 -10.27 8.38
CA TRP A 176 7.20 -8.86 8.50
C TRP A 176 6.04 -8.60 9.46
N GLY A 177 5.10 -9.50 9.56
CA GLY A 177 3.99 -9.44 10.52
C GLY A 177 4.40 -9.48 12.00
N GLY A 178 5.68 -9.73 12.30
CA GLY A 178 6.27 -9.64 13.63
C GLY A 178 6.81 -8.26 13.98
N ALA A 179 6.95 -7.36 13.01
CA ALA A 179 7.42 -6.00 13.24
C ALA A 179 6.46 -5.24 14.18
N PRO A 180 6.98 -4.37 15.06
CA PRO A 180 6.14 -3.54 15.92
C PRO A 180 5.26 -2.59 15.10
N ALA A 181 3.99 -2.46 15.47
CA ALA A 181 3.10 -1.47 14.87
C ALA A 181 3.61 -0.04 15.11
N PHE A 182 3.23 0.88 14.22
CA PHE A 182 3.51 2.31 14.42
C PHE A 182 2.53 2.94 15.44
N ALA A 183 1.23 2.69 15.29
CA ALA A 183 0.20 3.33 16.10
C ALA A 183 -0.98 2.42 16.43
N VAL A 184 -1.33 1.52 15.54
CA VAL A 184 -2.56 0.73 15.65
C VAL A 184 -2.22 -0.69 16.09
N PRO A 185 -2.66 -1.12 17.28
CA PRO A 185 -2.46 -2.49 17.71
C PRO A 185 -3.09 -3.47 16.74
N VAL A 186 -2.63 -4.72 16.74
CA VAL A 186 -3.16 -5.77 15.87
C VAL A 186 -4.68 -5.87 16.05
N GLN A 187 -5.42 -5.69 14.94
CA GLN A 187 -6.87 -5.81 14.93
C GLN A 187 -7.28 -7.27 14.82
N PRO A 188 -8.32 -7.72 15.52
CA PRO A 188 -8.92 -9.03 15.30
C PRO A 188 -9.36 -9.16 13.83
N PHE A 189 -9.04 -10.29 13.20
CA PHE A 189 -9.35 -10.48 11.80
C PHE A 189 -9.85 -11.90 11.55
N GLN A 190 -10.84 -12.05 10.68
CA GLN A 190 -11.46 -13.32 10.38
C GLN A 190 -10.68 -14.09 9.31
N PRO A 191 -10.59 -15.42 9.40
CA PRO A 191 -10.05 -16.23 8.32
C PRO A 191 -10.91 -16.14 7.06
N PRO A 192 -10.39 -16.60 5.89
CA PRO A 192 -11.15 -16.55 4.64
C PRO A 192 -12.48 -17.33 4.73
N LEU A 193 -13.46 -16.96 3.91
CA LEU A 193 -14.78 -17.59 3.87
C LEU A 193 -14.65 -19.09 3.61
N GLY A 194 -15.31 -19.88 4.43
CA GLY A 194 -15.27 -21.33 4.36
C GLY A 194 -14.09 -21.97 5.09
N ALA A 195 -13.24 -21.20 5.78
CA ALA A 195 -12.19 -21.74 6.64
C ALA A 195 -12.78 -22.43 7.89
N GLY A 196 -12.26 -23.59 8.25
CA GLY A 196 -12.65 -24.33 9.44
C GLY A 196 -11.84 -25.62 9.61
N PRO A 197 -11.96 -26.34 10.72
CA PRO A 197 -11.21 -27.57 10.96
C PRO A 197 -11.42 -28.61 9.85
N GLY A 198 -10.35 -29.17 9.30
CA GLY A 198 -10.42 -30.24 8.31
C GLY A 198 -10.52 -29.83 6.85
N ASN A 199 -10.20 -28.58 6.54
CA ASN A 199 -10.13 -28.05 5.16
C ASN A 199 -11.49 -27.83 4.47
N PRO A 200 -12.23 -26.85 4.88
CA PRO A 200 -13.59 -26.59 4.42
C PRO A 200 -13.70 -25.80 3.13
N PHE A 201 -12.61 -25.26 2.59
CA PHE A 201 -12.66 -24.42 1.39
C PHE A 201 -13.26 -25.15 0.18
N ALA A 202 -13.02 -26.46 0.07
CA ALA A 202 -13.41 -27.24 -1.08
C ALA A 202 -14.93 -27.34 -1.32
N ILE A 203 -15.73 -27.10 -0.30
CA ILE A 203 -17.18 -27.31 -0.34
C ILE A 203 -18.01 -26.09 0.05
N SER A 204 -17.35 -25.00 0.47
CA SER A 204 -18.05 -23.76 0.76
C SER A 204 -18.67 -23.17 -0.52
N PRO A 205 -19.98 -22.85 -0.53
CA PRO A 205 -20.60 -22.18 -1.68
C PRO A 205 -19.91 -20.84 -2.01
N ASP A 206 -19.44 -20.11 -1.01
CA ASP A 206 -18.71 -18.85 -1.19
C ASP A 206 -17.38 -19.10 -1.92
N TYR A 207 -16.59 -20.11 -1.51
CA TYR A 207 -15.33 -20.42 -2.20
C TYR A 207 -15.56 -20.93 -3.64
N ILE A 208 -16.63 -21.66 -3.91
CA ILE A 208 -16.99 -22.06 -5.28
C ILE A 208 -17.28 -20.83 -6.13
N ALA A 209 -18.01 -19.85 -5.59
CA ALA A 209 -18.29 -18.58 -6.29
C ALA A 209 -17.00 -17.80 -6.57
N GLU A 210 -16.11 -17.68 -5.60
CA GLU A 210 -14.77 -17.09 -5.73
C GLU A 210 -13.95 -17.75 -6.85
N PHE A 211 -13.94 -19.08 -6.84
CA PHE A 211 -13.19 -19.88 -7.82
C PHE A 211 -13.70 -19.65 -9.23
N ILE A 212 -15.02 -19.71 -9.45
CA ILE A 212 -15.63 -19.49 -10.76
C ILE A 212 -15.35 -18.07 -11.24
N GLU A 213 -15.54 -17.06 -10.39
CA GLU A 213 -15.32 -15.68 -10.76
C GLU A 213 -13.88 -15.45 -11.24
N VAL A 214 -12.88 -15.88 -10.46
CA VAL A 214 -11.48 -15.61 -10.83
C VAL A 214 -11.04 -16.48 -12.01
N ARG A 215 -11.50 -17.73 -12.10
CA ARG A 215 -11.23 -18.58 -13.25
C ARG A 215 -11.72 -17.91 -14.55
N ASP A 216 -12.93 -17.35 -14.55
CA ASP A 216 -13.56 -16.82 -15.75
C ASP A 216 -13.05 -15.39 -16.08
N PHE A 217 -12.90 -14.51 -15.10
CA PHE A 217 -12.50 -13.11 -15.31
C PHE A 217 -11.00 -12.86 -15.18
N GLY A 218 -10.28 -13.63 -14.38
CA GLY A 218 -8.85 -13.45 -14.12
C GLY A 218 -7.92 -14.10 -15.14
N GLU A 219 -8.42 -14.93 -16.01
CA GLU A 219 -7.65 -15.67 -17.01
C GLU A 219 -7.02 -14.73 -18.05
N HIS A 220 -5.82 -15.03 -18.52
CA HIS A 220 -5.05 -14.22 -19.46
C HIS A 220 -5.86 -13.86 -20.72
N ARG A 221 -6.55 -14.83 -21.31
CA ARG A 221 -7.37 -14.69 -22.52
C ARG A 221 -8.87 -14.73 -22.22
N SER A 222 -9.28 -14.23 -21.05
CA SER A 222 -10.68 -14.25 -20.65
C SER A 222 -11.59 -13.62 -21.71
N SER A 223 -12.65 -14.35 -22.08
CA SER A 223 -13.76 -13.84 -22.90
C SER A 223 -14.85 -13.17 -22.06
N HIS A 224 -14.77 -13.25 -20.73
CA HIS A 224 -15.72 -12.68 -19.79
C HIS A 224 -15.29 -11.28 -19.30
N ARG A 225 -13.97 -11.04 -19.17
CA ARG A 225 -13.43 -9.76 -18.74
C ARG A 225 -13.59 -8.68 -19.81
N THR A 226 -14.18 -7.55 -19.43
CA THR A 226 -14.32 -6.39 -20.34
C THR A 226 -12.99 -5.63 -20.51
N PRO A 227 -12.85 -4.81 -21.57
CA PRO A 227 -11.72 -3.89 -21.71
C PRO A 227 -11.55 -2.95 -20.51
N ASP A 228 -12.65 -2.41 -19.97
CA ASP A 228 -12.61 -1.53 -18.78
C ASP A 228 -12.07 -2.26 -17.54
N GLN A 229 -12.49 -3.50 -17.30
CA GLN A 229 -11.95 -4.33 -16.22
C GLN A 229 -10.45 -4.62 -16.38
N THR A 230 -9.99 -4.82 -17.63
CA THR A 230 -8.56 -4.97 -17.92
C THR A 230 -7.79 -3.67 -17.63
N GLU A 231 -8.36 -2.53 -18.00
CA GLU A 231 -7.79 -1.20 -17.70
C GLU A 231 -7.71 -0.96 -16.19
N ILE A 232 -8.80 -1.22 -15.45
CA ILE A 232 -8.81 -1.12 -13.98
C ILE A 232 -7.74 -2.03 -13.36
N GLY A 233 -7.65 -3.28 -13.83
CA GLY A 233 -6.63 -4.22 -13.37
C GLY A 233 -5.22 -3.65 -13.50
N THR A 234 -4.88 -3.16 -14.68
CA THR A 234 -3.56 -2.59 -14.98
C THR A 234 -3.32 -1.27 -14.25
N LEU A 235 -4.32 -0.38 -14.20
CA LEU A 235 -4.22 0.94 -13.57
C LEU A 235 -3.80 0.85 -12.09
N TRP A 236 -4.37 -0.12 -11.35
CA TRP A 236 -4.11 -0.34 -9.94
C TRP A 236 -2.93 -1.29 -9.68
N ALA A 237 -2.25 -1.80 -10.69
CA ALA A 237 -1.24 -2.84 -10.52
C ALA A 237 -0.11 -2.44 -9.56
N TYR A 238 0.72 -1.48 -9.88
CA TYR A 238 1.82 -0.97 -9.02
C TYR A 238 2.54 -2.06 -8.20
N ASP A 239 2.75 -3.22 -8.79
CA ASP A 239 3.32 -4.39 -8.09
C ASP A 239 4.85 -4.42 -8.05
N GLY A 240 5.48 -3.25 -8.00
CA GLY A 240 6.93 -3.12 -7.96
C GLY A 240 7.61 -3.17 -9.33
N SER A 241 6.85 -2.97 -10.41
CA SER A 241 7.41 -2.91 -11.77
C SER A 241 8.37 -1.73 -11.94
N ARG A 242 9.28 -1.87 -12.90
CA ARG A 242 10.33 -0.89 -13.20
C ARG A 242 9.71 0.48 -13.49
N ARG A 243 10.17 1.53 -12.81
CA ARG A 243 9.70 2.92 -12.90
C ARG A 243 8.26 3.16 -12.45
N ILE A 244 7.59 2.16 -11.89
CA ILE A 244 6.23 2.29 -11.37
C ILE A 244 6.26 2.39 -9.83
N GLY A 245 6.97 1.48 -9.15
CA GLY A 245 6.98 1.38 -7.70
C GLY A 245 5.80 0.58 -7.17
N THR A 246 5.32 0.93 -5.99
CA THR A 246 4.38 0.13 -5.20
C THR A 246 3.06 0.84 -4.92
N PRO A 247 2.00 0.11 -4.51
CA PRO A 247 0.68 0.68 -4.25
C PRO A 247 0.67 1.87 -3.27
N PRO A 248 1.42 1.86 -2.15
CA PRO A 248 1.47 3.02 -1.26
C PRO A 248 1.88 4.33 -1.95
N ARG A 249 2.77 4.26 -2.95
CA ARG A 249 3.14 5.42 -3.76
C ARG A 249 1.94 5.95 -4.55
N PHE A 250 1.20 5.08 -5.23
CA PHE A 250 0.03 5.49 -6.02
C PHE A 250 -1.08 6.06 -5.14
N TYR A 251 -1.32 5.45 -3.99
CA TYR A 251 -2.35 5.98 -3.07
C TYR A 251 -1.98 7.37 -2.58
N MET A 252 -0.72 7.64 -2.27
CA MET A 252 -0.29 8.99 -1.92
C MET A 252 -0.45 10.00 -3.07
N GLN A 253 -0.24 9.61 -4.33
CA GLN A 253 -0.52 10.46 -5.50
C GLN A 253 -2.02 10.82 -5.56
N ILE A 254 -2.91 9.84 -5.34
CA ILE A 254 -4.36 10.07 -5.28
C ILE A 254 -4.71 11.01 -4.12
N ILE A 255 -4.17 10.77 -2.93
CA ILE A 255 -4.41 11.57 -1.72
C ILE A 255 -4.03 13.03 -1.96
N LEU A 256 -2.85 13.26 -2.53
CA LEU A 256 -2.41 14.62 -2.86
C LEU A 256 -3.35 15.30 -3.85
N ALA A 257 -3.79 14.60 -4.89
CA ALA A 257 -4.75 15.12 -5.87
C ALA A 257 -6.11 15.46 -5.25
N VAL A 258 -6.60 14.60 -4.34
CA VAL A 258 -7.87 14.83 -3.62
C VAL A 258 -7.74 16.02 -2.66
N LEU A 259 -6.67 16.11 -1.88
CA LEU A 259 -6.44 17.24 -0.97
C LEU A 259 -6.33 18.55 -1.73
N ASP A 260 -5.61 18.60 -2.84
CA ASP A 260 -5.48 19.79 -3.68
C ASP A 260 -6.83 20.27 -4.24
N ARG A 261 -7.69 19.34 -4.57
CA ARG A 261 -8.99 19.64 -5.16
C ARG A 261 -10.03 20.08 -4.13
N HIS A 262 -10.10 19.38 -2.99
CA HIS A 262 -11.22 19.53 -2.04
C HIS A 262 -10.90 20.40 -0.84
N VAL A 263 -9.64 20.50 -0.45
CA VAL A 263 -9.18 21.31 0.69
C VAL A 263 -7.92 22.12 0.34
N PRO A 264 -7.99 22.93 -0.72
CA PRO A 264 -6.83 23.71 -1.15
C PRO A 264 -6.42 24.70 -0.04
N GLY A 265 -5.12 24.87 0.14
CA GLY A 265 -4.58 25.82 1.11
C GLY A 265 -4.64 25.36 2.57
N LEU A 266 -4.67 24.05 2.81
CA LEU A 266 -4.51 23.52 4.15
C LEU A 266 -3.27 24.11 4.85
N PRO A 267 -3.36 24.51 6.13
CA PRO A 267 -2.20 24.87 6.92
C PRO A 267 -1.14 23.76 6.92
N ALA A 268 0.12 24.13 6.94
CA ALA A 268 1.22 23.20 6.83
C ALA A 268 1.20 22.08 7.90
N ASN A 269 0.91 22.44 9.14
CA ASN A 269 0.76 21.48 10.24
C ASN A 269 -0.41 20.49 10.01
N THR A 270 -1.54 20.96 9.52
CA THR A 270 -2.70 20.13 9.21
C THR A 270 -2.39 19.17 8.05
N LEU A 271 -1.76 19.68 6.98
CA LEU A 271 -1.33 18.85 5.85
C LEU A 271 -0.34 17.76 6.29
N LEU A 272 0.67 18.11 7.09
CA LEU A 272 1.61 17.14 7.63
C LEU A 272 0.94 16.12 8.54
N GLY A 273 0.00 16.56 9.38
CA GLY A 273 -0.76 15.69 10.28
C GLY A 273 -1.51 14.61 9.52
N VAL A 274 -2.27 14.98 8.49
CA VAL A 274 -3.04 14.01 7.68
C VAL A 274 -2.12 13.11 6.86
N LEU A 275 -1.03 13.62 6.26
CA LEU A 275 -0.09 12.80 5.50
C LEU A 275 0.64 11.80 6.41
N ALA A 276 1.01 12.18 7.61
CA ALA A 276 1.60 11.28 8.61
C ALA A 276 0.60 10.20 9.05
N ALA A 277 -0.64 10.58 9.38
CA ALA A 277 -1.70 9.63 9.75
C ALA A 277 -1.94 8.59 8.66
N ILE A 278 -2.12 9.02 7.42
CA ILE A 278 -2.35 8.12 6.27
C ILE A 278 -1.16 7.18 6.06
N SER A 279 0.07 7.70 6.11
CA SER A 279 1.28 6.90 5.91
C SER A 279 1.47 5.87 7.03
N ILE A 280 1.17 6.24 8.27
CA ILE A 280 1.17 5.35 9.43
C ILE A 280 0.10 4.26 9.29
N ALA A 281 -1.12 4.62 8.87
CA ALA A 281 -2.18 3.63 8.62
C ALA A 281 -1.75 2.59 7.57
N MET A 282 -1.11 3.03 6.48
CA MET A 282 -0.56 2.10 5.49
C MET A 282 0.56 1.22 6.05
N ALA A 283 1.47 1.77 6.86
CA ALA A 283 2.54 0.97 7.45
C ALA A 283 2.00 -0.12 8.38
N ASP A 284 1.03 0.22 9.25
CA ASP A 284 0.37 -0.73 10.13
C ASP A 284 -0.49 -1.74 9.35
N ALA A 285 -1.12 -1.32 8.24
CA ALA A 285 -1.81 -2.20 7.30
C ALA A 285 -0.86 -3.25 6.71
N GLY A 286 0.35 -2.84 6.31
CA GLY A 286 1.39 -3.76 5.83
C GLY A 286 1.82 -4.77 6.88
N ILE A 287 2.08 -4.33 8.09
CA ILE A 287 2.47 -5.22 9.20
C ILE A 287 1.36 -6.23 9.49
N GLN A 288 0.11 -5.77 9.63
CA GLN A 288 -1.01 -6.64 9.99
C GLN A 288 -1.41 -7.57 8.85
N ALA A 289 -1.42 -7.10 7.61
CA ALA A 289 -1.70 -7.96 6.46
C ALA A 289 -0.67 -9.09 6.35
N TRP A 290 0.63 -8.82 6.52
CA TRP A 290 1.68 -9.85 6.47
C TRP A 290 1.66 -10.78 7.68
N ARG A 291 1.22 -10.31 8.85
CA ARG A 291 0.97 -11.17 10.00
C ARG A 291 -0.06 -12.26 9.67
N TYR A 292 -1.15 -11.90 9.03
CA TYR A 292 -2.20 -12.84 8.66
C TYR A 292 -1.83 -13.70 7.45
N LYS A 293 -1.15 -13.13 6.44
CA LYS A 293 -0.74 -13.88 5.25
C LYS A 293 0.02 -15.17 5.57
N PHE A 294 0.93 -15.12 6.52
CA PHE A 294 1.75 -16.27 6.91
C PHE A 294 1.26 -16.98 8.18
N SER A 295 0.06 -16.67 8.65
CA SER A 295 -0.57 -17.39 9.75
C SER A 295 -1.29 -18.65 9.21
N PRO A 296 -1.14 -19.82 9.86
CA PRO A 296 -1.75 -21.07 9.36
C PRO A 296 -3.28 -21.01 9.21
N GLU A 297 -3.96 -20.20 10.01
CA GLU A 297 -5.43 -20.08 9.97
C GLU A 297 -5.93 -19.19 8.84
N HIS A 298 -5.05 -18.31 8.28
CA HIS A 298 -5.42 -17.31 7.28
C HIS A 298 -4.75 -17.55 5.94
N MET A 299 -3.66 -18.32 5.91
CA MET A 299 -2.90 -18.57 4.70
C MET A 299 -3.81 -19.16 3.62
N LEU A 300 -3.71 -18.59 2.41
CA LEU A 300 -4.45 -19.10 1.26
C LEU A 300 -3.57 -19.02 0.01
N TRP A 301 -3.62 -20.07 -0.80
CA TRP A 301 -2.97 -20.09 -2.10
C TRP A 301 -3.56 -19.04 -3.06
N ARG A 302 -2.75 -18.66 -4.02
CA ARG A 302 -3.21 -17.76 -5.09
C ARG A 302 -3.96 -18.52 -6.17
N PRO A 303 -4.80 -17.83 -6.97
CA PRO A 303 -5.50 -18.45 -8.11
C PRO A 303 -4.58 -19.21 -9.06
N ALA A 304 -3.36 -18.72 -9.32
CA ALA A 304 -2.35 -19.38 -10.13
C ALA A 304 -1.94 -20.78 -9.63
N LEU A 305 -2.16 -21.06 -8.36
CA LEU A 305 -1.99 -22.37 -7.75
C LEU A 305 -3.33 -23.11 -7.64
N GLY A 306 -4.34 -22.42 -7.11
CA GLY A 306 -5.61 -23.03 -6.73
C GLY A 306 -6.44 -23.50 -7.91
N ILE A 307 -6.43 -22.77 -9.02
CA ILE A 307 -7.24 -23.16 -10.19
C ILE A 307 -6.64 -24.39 -10.88
N PRO A 308 -5.33 -24.47 -11.20
CA PRO A 308 -4.74 -25.66 -11.79
C PRO A 308 -4.72 -26.88 -10.86
N ARG A 309 -4.61 -26.66 -9.55
CA ARG A 309 -4.44 -27.74 -8.55
C ARG A 309 -5.72 -28.04 -7.75
N ALA A 310 -6.88 -27.54 -8.19
CA ALA A 310 -8.14 -27.79 -7.49
C ALA A 310 -8.39 -29.30 -7.31
N PRO A 311 -8.81 -29.77 -6.11
CA PRO A 311 -8.98 -31.19 -5.85
C PRO A 311 -10.06 -31.80 -6.74
N LEU A 312 -9.72 -32.91 -7.38
CA LEU A 312 -10.68 -33.70 -8.18
C LEU A 312 -11.81 -34.27 -7.30
N GLY A 313 -13.00 -34.39 -7.88
CA GLY A 313 -14.17 -34.93 -7.18
C GLY A 313 -14.86 -33.91 -6.27
N THR A 314 -14.46 -32.66 -6.28
CA THR A 314 -15.13 -31.54 -5.64
C THR A 314 -16.01 -30.76 -6.64
N ALA A 315 -16.74 -29.75 -6.18
CA ALA A 315 -17.47 -28.82 -7.06
C ALA A 315 -16.54 -27.86 -7.85
N LEU A 316 -15.24 -27.83 -7.50
CA LEU A 316 -14.24 -27.06 -8.22
C LEU A 316 -13.78 -27.85 -9.44
N LEU A 317 -13.78 -27.19 -10.60
CA LEU A 317 -13.31 -27.79 -11.85
C LEU A 317 -11.88 -27.27 -12.14
N PRO A 318 -10.84 -28.09 -11.89
CA PRO A 318 -9.48 -27.65 -12.13
C PRO A 318 -9.23 -27.40 -13.62
N ASP A 319 -8.49 -26.37 -13.93
CA ASP A 319 -7.96 -26.12 -15.27
C ASP A 319 -6.43 -26.09 -15.22
N PRO A 320 -5.76 -27.22 -15.58
CA PRO A 320 -4.30 -27.31 -15.56
C PRO A 320 -3.58 -26.32 -16.51
N HIS A 321 -4.31 -25.73 -17.44
CA HIS A 321 -3.79 -24.77 -18.41
C HIS A 321 -4.11 -23.31 -18.06
N TRP A 322 -4.85 -23.09 -16.99
CA TRP A 322 -5.23 -21.74 -16.57
C TRP A 322 -4.01 -20.89 -16.22
N VAL A 323 -4.01 -19.69 -16.75
CA VAL A 323 -2.96 -18.69 -16.54
C VAL A 323 -3.62 -17.37 -16.21
N PRO A 324 -3.21 -16.69 -15.14
CA PRO A 324 -3.71 -15.36 -14.82
C PRO A 324 -3.35 -14.35 -15.92
N LEU A 325 -4.11 -13.27 -16.05
CA LEU A 325 -3.59 -12.08 -16.75
C LEU A 325 -2.29 -11.64 -16.08
N GLY A 326 -2.24 -11.74 -14.76
CA GLY A 326 -1.09 -11.40 -13.95
C GLY A 326 -0.84 -9.90 -13.79
N ARG A 327 0.07 -9.57 -12.92
CA ARG A 327 0.56 -8.19 -12.81
C ARG A 327 1.44 -7.87 -14.03
N PRO A 328 1.31 -6.68 -14.64
CA PRO A 328 2.17 -6.30 -15.74
C PRO A 328 3.60 -6.07 -15.26
N ASP A 329 4.59 -6.62 -15.96
CA ASP A 329 5.99 -6.26 -15.80
C ASP A 329 6.31 -4.99 -16.62
N THR A 330 5.65 -3.91 -16.30
CA THR A 330 5.77 -2.63 -17.01
C THR A 330 7.22 -2.19 -17.12
N ASN A 331 7.65 -1.78 -18.32
CA ASN A 331 9.03 -1.52 -18.72
C ASN A 331 9.95 -2.77 -18.72
N GLY A 332 9.44 -3.93 -18.36
CA GLY A 332 10.08 -5.25 -18.45
C GLY A 332 9.52 -6.09 -19.59
N PHE A 333 9.30 -7.38 -19.35
CA PHE A 333 8.85 -8.33 -20.37
C PHE A 333 7.76 -9.25 -19.83
N GLY A 334 6.59 -9.22 -20.44
CA GLY A 334 5.50 -10.16 -20.20
C GLY A 334 4.54 -9.76 -19.09
N TYR A 335 3.49 -10.56 -19.01
CA TYR A 335 2.49 -10.58 -17.94
C TYR A 335 2.61 -11.93 -17.20
N GLU A 336 1.56 -12.33 -16.55
CA GLU A 336 1.41 -13.61 -15.87
C GLU A 336 2.15 -13.72 -14.54
N GLN A 337 2.77 -12.63 -14.09
CA GLN A 337 3.45 -12.61 -12.80
C GLN A 337 2.47 -12.59 -11.64
N THR A 338 2.78 -13.36 -10.61
CA THR A 338 1.98 -13.46 -9.38
C THR A 338 2.82 -13.01 -8.20
N PRO A 339 2.32 -12.16 -7.28
CA PRO A 339 3.07 -11.77 -6.10
C PRO A 339 3.50 -12.97 -5.23
N ASN A 340 4.74 -12.94 -4.74
CA ASN A 340 5.40 -14.04 -4.04
C ASN A 340 5.09 -14.10 -2.52
N PHE A 341 3.83 -14.05 -2.17
CA PHE A 341 3.31 -14.18 -0.80
C PHE A 341 1.84 -14.65 -0.83
N PRO A 342 1.33 -15.26 0.26
CA PRO A 342 -0.04 -15.78 0.33
C PRO A 342 -1.10 -14.78 -0.14
N SER A 343 -2.21 -15.27 -0.69
CA SER A 343 -3.22 -14.38 -1.26
C SER A 343 -3.98 -13.60 -0.18
N TYR A 344 -4.45 -14.24 0.86
CA TYR A 344 -5.31 -13.64 1.89
C TYR A 344 -4.51 -13.08 3.08
N PRO A 345 -4.87 -11.86 3.58
CA PRO A 345 -5.68 -10.84 2.93
C PRO A 345 -4.91 -10.14 1.79
N SER A 346 -5.64 -9.51 0.84
CA SER A 346 -5.02 -8.72 -0.23
C SER A 346 -4.28 -7.49 0.32
N GLY A 347 -2.97 -7.40 0.00
CA GLY A 347 -2.17 -6.23 0.40
C GLY A 347 -2.70 -4.92 -0.21
N HIS A 348 -3.00 -4.89 -1.52
CA HIS A 348 -3.58 -3.74 -2.20
C HIS A 348 -4.85 -3.25 -1.51
N ALA A 349 -5.77 -4.16 -1.22
CA ALA A 349 -7.02 -3.83 -0.57
C ALA A 349 -6.82 -3.28 0.85
N THR A 350 -5.88 -3.87 1.63
CA THR A 350 -5.59 -3.42 3.00
C THR A 350 -4.95 -2.03 3.01
N PHE A 351 -3.92 -1.80 2.19
CA PHE A 351 -3.27 -0.50 2.10
C PHE A 351 -4.23 0.58 1.58
N GLY A 352 -4.96 0.31 0.48
CA GLY A 352 -5.87 1.28 -0.11
C GLY A 352 -7.02 1.65 0.83
N ALA A 353 -7.65 0.66 1.47
CA ALA A 353 -8.70 0.92 2.43
C ALA A 353 -8.20 1.71 3.64
N SER A 354 -7.01 1.39 4.18
CA SER A 354 -6.45 2.13 5.31
C SER A 354 -6.15 3.59 4.95
N ALA A 355 -5.56 3.82 3.78
CA ALA A 355 -5.21 5.17 3.33
C ALA A 355 -6.46 6.03 3.05
N PHE A 356 -7.37 5.50 2.23
CA PHE A 356 -8.54 6.28 1.78
C PHE A 356 -9.59 6.46 2.88
N GLN A 357 -9.73 5.52 3.82
CA GLN A 357 -10.64 5.71 4.95
C GLN A 357 -10.14 6.77 5.93
N VAL A 358 -8.82 6.85 6.23
CA VAL A 358 -8.28 7.97 7.02
C VAL A 358 -8.57 9.30 6.30
N LEU A 359 -8.35 9.35 4.97
CA LEU A 359 -8.66 10.55 4.19
C LEU A 359 -10.15 10.91 4.23
N ARG A 360 -11.07 9.95 4.08
CA ARG A 360 -12.53 10.18 4.18
C ARG A 360 -12.92 10.75 5.54
N ARG A 361 -12.37 10.19 6.64
CA ARG A 361 -12.59 10.67 8.00
C ARG A 361 -12.06 12.10 8.17
N PHE A 362 -10.87 12.37 7.68
CA PHE A 362 -10.28 13.71 7.69
C PHE A 362 -11.11 14.73 6.89
N LEU A 363 -11.55 14.38 5.69
CA LEU A 363 -12.33 15.30 4.84
C LEU A 363 -13.64 15.69 5.49
N ILE A 364 -14.43 14.75 5.99
CA ILE A 364 -15.72 15.07 6.63
C ILE A 364 -15.54 15.79 7.98
N HIS A 365 -14.44 15.55 8.68
CA HIS A 365 -14.10 16.31 9.89
C HIS A 365 -13.80 17.78 9.57
N ASN A 366 -13.07 18.05 8.49
CA ASN A 366 -12.73 19.42 8.07
C ASN A 366 -13.85 20.15 7.31
N ASP A 367 -14.69 19.43 6.58
CA ASP A 367 -15.83 19.96 5.85
C ASP A 367 -17.08 19.07 6.01
N PRO A 368 -17.85 19.28 7.09
CA PRO A 368 -19.11 18.56 7.28
C PRO A 368 -20.14 18.81 6.16
N GLY A 369 -19.96 19.86 5.36
CA GLY A 369 -20.80 20.16 4.19
C GLY A 369 -20.69 19.13 3.06
N LEU A 370 -19.68 18.24 3.08
CA LEU A 370 -19.59 17.08 2.18
C LEU A 370 -20.72 16.07 2.38
N GLY A 371 -21.41 16.08 3.54
CA GLY A 371 -22.73 15.48 3.73
C GLY A 371 -22.78 13.95 3.71
N PHE A 372 -21.69 13.23 4.01
CA PHE A 372 -21.68 11.77 4.13
C PHE A 372 -21.20 11.31 5.52
N ASN A 373 -21.68 10.15 5.97
CA ASN A 373 -21.11 9.49 7.13
C ASN A 373 -19.98 8.57 6.67
N ALA A 374 -18.74 8.89 7.07
CA ALA A 374 -17.57 8.13 6.64
C ALA A 374 -17.59 6.65 7.06
N LEU A 375 -18.42 6.24 8.03
CA LEU A 375 -18.52 4.87 8.50
C LEU A 375 -19.57 4.02 7.76
N THR A 376 -20.61 4.67 7.19
CA THR A 376 -21.77 3.95 6.63
C THR A 376 -22.03 4.25 5.16
N ASP A 377 -21.65 5.45 4.67
CA ASP A 377 -22.09 5.92 3.37
C ASP A 377 -20.93 5.85 2.36
N ALA A 378 -21.25 5.58 1.11
CA ALA A 378 -20.38 5.95 0.01
C ALA A 378 -20.26 7.48 -0.03
N ASP A 379 -19.05 7.98 -0.33
CA ASP A 379 -18.83 9.42 -0.45
C ASP A 379 -18.99 9.91 -1.90
N ALA A 380 -19.22 11.19 -2.03
CA ALA A 380 -19.24 11.93 -3.30
C ALA A 380 -18.07 12.92 -3.35
N VAL A 381 -16.85 12.43 -3.20
CA VAL A 381 -15.58 13.17 -3.28
C VAL A 381 -14.92 12.90 -4.63
N PRO A 382 -15.34 13.57 -5.73
CA PRO A 382 -14.88 13.23 -7.06
C PRO A 382 -13.45 13.68 -7.32
N PHE A 383 -12.68 12.83 -7.99
CA PHE A 383 -11.31 13.16 -8.41
C PHE A 383 -10.97 12.51 -9.75
N VAL A 384 -9.88 12.98 -10.35
CA VAL A 384 -9.32 12.41 -11.57
C VAL A 384 -7.85 12.11 -11.31
N ILE A 385 -7.40 10.93 -11.70
CA ILE A 385 -6.01 10.51 -11.58
C ILE A 385 -5.50 9.90 -12.89
N THR A 386 -4.23 10.11 -13.18
CA THR A 386 -3.49 9.36 -14.20
C THR A 386 -2.53 8.42 -13.49
N SER A 387 -2.71 7.13 -13.68
CA SER A 387 -1.78 6.12 -13.19
C SER A 387 -0.49 6.15 -14.01
N ASP A 388 0.66 5.91 -13.37
CA ASP A 388 1.93 5.75 -14.11
C ASP A 388 1.89 4.55 -15.08
N GLU A 389 0.98 3.60 -14.87
CA GLU A 389 0.71 2.52 -15.84
C GLU A 389 0.13 3.05 -17.16
N TYR A 390 -0.51 4.24 -17.15
CA TYR A 390 -1.18 4.89 -18.27
C TYR A 390 -0.79 6.37 -18.40
N ASP A 391 0.48 6.68 -18.30
CA ASP A 391 0.99 8.06 -18.30
C ASP A 391 1.44 8.57 -19.69
N GLY A 392 1.45 7.71 -20.68
CA GLY A 392 1.95 8.03 -22.03
C GLY A 392 3.46 7.79 -22.20
N VAL A 393 4.16 7.30 -21.17
CA VAL A 393 5.62 7.13 -21.16
C VAL A 393 6.02 5.68 -20.89
N ASN A 394 5.37 5.04 -19.93
CA ASN A 394 5.72 3.69 -19.51
C ASN A 394 5.29 2.63 -20.53
N ILE A 395 6.18 1.66 -20.74
CA ILE A 395 6.11 0.70 -21.85
C ILE A 395 5.31 -0.52 -21.42
N ASP A 396 4.30 -0.84 -22.22
CA ASP A 396 3.55 -2.10 -22.08
C ASP A 396 4.50 -3.29 -22.35
N PRO A 397 4.55 -4.28 -21.44
CA PRO A 397 5.51 -5.38 -21.54
C PRO A 397 5.24 -6.33 -22.71
N VAL A 398 4.01 -6.39 -23.23
CA VAL A 398 3.61 -7.29 -24.33
C VAL A 398 3.72 -6.58 -25.69
N THR A 399 3.07 -5.43 -25.83
CA THR A 399 3.07 -4.67 -27.10
C THR A 399 4.37 -3.94 -27.37
N ARG A 400 5.20 -3.72 -26.33
CA ARG A 400 6.45 -2.95 -26.39
C ARG A 400 6.27 -1.49 -26.80
N GLN A 401 5.08 -0.97 -26.64
CA GLN A 401 4.75 0.44 -26.90
C GLN A 401 4.38 1.15 -25.61
N ALA A 402 4.56 2.47 -25.57
CA ALA A 402 4.04 3.27 -24.46
C ALA A 402 2.51 3.14 -24.42
N ARG A 403 1.96 2.84 -23.24
CA ARG A 403 0.52 2.88 -23.05
C ARG A 403 0.03 4.32 -23.20
N PRO A 404 -1.10 4.56 -23.86
CA PRO A 404 -1.63 5.91 -24.01
C PRO A 404 -1.92 6.54 -22.65
N ARG A 405 -1.78 7.85 -22.54
CA ARG A 405 -2.17 8.57 -21.34
C ARG A 405 -3.68 8.52 -21.19
N THR A 406 -4.15 7.84 -20.15
CA THR A 406 -5.59 7.61 -19.91
C THR A 406 -5.93 8.05 -18.47
N PRO A 407 -6.40 9.30 -18.28
CA PRO A 407 -6.93 9.74 -16.99
C PRO A 407 -8.22 8.99 -16.65
N ARG A 408 -8.37 8.59 -15.38
CA ARG A 408 -9.59 7.96 -14.88
C ARG A 408 -10.26 8.84 -13.83
N ALA A 409 -11.57 9.03 -14.00
CA ALA A 409 -12.41 9.74 -13.04
C ALA A 409 -13.05 8.77 -12.06
N TYR A 410 -13.15 9.20 -10.81
CA TYR A 410 -13.84 8.53 -9.72
C TYR A 410 -14.87 9.47 -9.12
N ASP A 411 -16.05 8.95 -8.78
CA ASP A 411 -17.10 9.72 -8.12
C ASP A 411 -16.87 9.87 -6.62
N GLY A 412 -16.04 8.99 -6.04
CA GLY A 412 -15.69 9.02 -4.63
C GLY A 412 -14.55 8.06 -4.25
N LEU A 413 -14.05 8.23 -3.05
CA LEU A 413 -12.99 7.40 -2.48
C LEU A 413 -13.46 5.97 -2.18
N TRP A 414 -14.75 5.77 -1.81
CA TRP A 414 -15.30 4.44 -1.64
C TRP A 414 -15.28 3.64 -2.94
N GLN A 415 -15.64 4.26 -4.06
CA GLN A 415 -15.51 3.63 -5.37
C GLN A 415 -14.06 3.22 -5.64
N ALA A 416 -13.10 4.09 -5.34
CA ALA A 416 -11.67 3.78 -5.52
C ALA A 416 -11.21 2.61 -4.63
N ILE A 417 -11.69 2.51 -3.38
CA ILE A 417 -11.42 1.36 -2.50
C ILE A 417 -11.91 0.06 -3.14
N VAL A 418 -13.13 0.07 -3.67
CA VAL A 418 -13.74 -1.11 -4.30
C VAL A 418 -13.00 -1.49 -5.58
N ASP A 419 -12.76 -0.54 -6.48
CA ASP A 419 -12.07 -0.79 -7.75
C ASP A 419 -10.62 -1.26 -7.54
N ASN A 420 -9.90 -0.70 -6.57
CA ASN A 420 -8.58 -1.18 -6.17
C ASN A 420 -8.62 -2.65 -5.71
N SER A 421 -9.63 -3.03 -4.94
CA SER A 421 -9.79 -4.42 -4.51
C SER A 421 -10.14 -5.35 -5.68
N GLU A 422 -11.10 -4.96 -6.53
CA GLU A 422 -11.56 -5.76 -7.67
C GLU A 422 -10.53 -5.85 -8.80
N SER A 423 -9.64 -4.87 -8.93
CA SER A 423 -8.54 -4.90 -9.89
C SER A 423 -7.71 -6.19 -9.80
N ARG A 424 -7.62 -6.76 -8.61
CA ARG A 424 -6.86 -7.97 -8.34
C ARG A 424 -7.55 -9.24 -8.84
N ILE A 425 -8.89 -9.21 -8.96
CA ILE A 425 -9.69 -10.27 -9.59
C ILE A 425 -9.45 -10.25 -11.09
N TRP A 426 -9.51 -9.05 -11.69
CA TRP A 426 -9.30 -8.87 -13.13
C TRP A 426 -7.90 -9.25 -13.60
N LEU A 427 -6.90 -9.10 -12.73
CA LEU A 427 -5.55 -9.62 -12.96
C LEU A 427 -5.42 -11.13 -12.67
N GLY A 428 -6.38 -11.76 -12.03
CA GLY A 428 -6.31 -13.17 -11.66
C GLY A 428 -5.29 -13.49 -10.56
N VAL A 429 -4.93 -12.52 -9.73
CA VAL A 429 -3.90 -12.69 -8.68
C VAL A 429 -4.47 -12.83 -7.27
N HIS A 430 -5.76 -12.58 -7.08
CA HIS A 430 -6.47 -12.72 -5.82
C HIS A 430 -7.88 -13.27 -6.00
N TRP A 431 -8.40 -13.97 -4.98
CA TRP A 431 -9.82 -14.24 -4.82
C TRP A 431 -10.54 -12.95 -4.39
N ARG A 432 -11.86 -12.84 -4.63
CA ARG A 432 -12.62 -11.65 -4.20
C ARG A 432 -12.55 -11.47 -2.67
N MET A 433 -12.74 -12.53 -1.92
CA MET A 433 -12.70 -12.51 -0.45
C MET A 433 -11.34 -12.10 0.12
N ASP A 434 -10.23 -12.24 -0.64
CA ASP A 434 -8.94 -11.71 -0.19
C ASP A 434 -8.99 -10.19 -0.04
N GLY A 435 -9.76 -9.53 -0.89
CA GLY A 435 -9.89 -8.08 -0.94
C GLY A 435 -11.13 -7.56 -0.25
N ILE A 436 -12.32 -7.99 -0.68
CA ILE A 436 -13.59 -7.43 -0.24
C ILE A 436 -14.69 -8.50 -0.20
N SER A 437 -15.59 -8.37 0.77
CA SER A 437 -16.79 -9.18 0.91
C SER A 437 -17.99 -8.31 1.26
N THR A 438 -19.19 -8.87 1.19
CA THR A 438 -20.43 -8.15 1.51
C THR A 438 -21.21 -8.85 2.64
N VAL A 439 -22.09 -8.10 3.30
CA VAL A 439 -23.09 -8.66 4.24
C VAL A 439 -24.43 -8.82 3.55
N LYS A 440 -25.02 -10.02 3.60
CA LYS A 440 -26.40 -10.30 3.18
C LYS A 440 -27.15 -10.98 4.31
N ALA A 441 -28.29 -10.41 4.72
CA ALA A 441 -29.08 -10.90 5.84
C ALA A 441 -28.27 -11.14 7.13
N GLY A 442 -27.31 -10.27 7.42
CA GLY A 442 -26.44 -10.33 8.59
C GLY A 442 -25.29 -11.34 8.51
N VAL A 443 -25.09 -11.99 7.36
CA VAL A 443 -24.02 -12.97 7.13
C VAL A 443 -23.03 -12.44 6.10
N THR A 444 -21.74 -12.52 6.41
CA THR A 444 -20.69 -12.22 5.43
C THR A 444 -20.66 -13.29 4.35
N THR A 445 -20.64 -12.86 3.09
CA THR A 445 -20.68 -13.72 1.90
C THR A 445 -19.89 -13.13 0.74
N HIS A 446 -19.68 -13.92 -0.29
CA HIS A 446 -19.15 -13.47 -1.58
C HIS A 446 -20.00 -12.33 -2.16
N GLY A 447 -19.34 -11.27 -2.64
CA GLY A 447 -19.99 -10.18 -3.34
C GLY A 447 -19.34 -8.80 -3.13
N ARG A 448 -19.89 -7.81 -3.83
CA ARG A 448 -19.47 -6.42 -3.80
C ARG A 448 -20.40 -5.61 -2.89
N PRO A 449 -19.89 -4.94 -1.83
CA PRO A 449 -20.70 -4.03 -1.02
C PRO A 449 -20.96 -2.72 -1.79
N ALA A 450 -22.18 -2.22 -1.70
CA ALA A 450 -22.55 -0.95 -2.31
C ALA A 450 -22.02 0.24 -1.49
N THR A 451 -22.05 0.11 -0.18
CA THR A 451 -21.61 1.13 0.77
C THR A 451 -20.74 0.48 1.86
N PRO A 452 -20.00 1.26 2.66
CA PRO A 452 -19.30 0.75 3.83
C PRO A 452 -20.21 -0.01 4.82
N ASN A 453 -21.49 0.35 4.92
CA ASN A 453 -22.45 -0.33 5.78
C ASN A 453 -22.67 -1.79 5.37
N ASP A 454 -22.46 -2.12 4.11
CA ASP A 454 -22.62 -3.48 3.58
C ASP A 454 -21.31 -4.28 3.61
N LEU A 455 -20.22 -3.71 4.15
CA LEU A 455 -18.90 -4.34 4.16
C LEU A 455 -18.88 -5.59 5.06
N GLY A 456 -18.49 -6.72 4.49
CA GLY A 456 -18.33 -7.99 5.21
C GLY A 456 -17.17 -7.96 6.20
N SER A 457 -17.05 -9.05 6.98
CA SER A 457 -16.05 -9.19 8.04
C SER A 457 -14.72 -9.77 7.57
N VAL A 458 -14.57 -10.12 6.29
CA VAL A 458 -13.36 -10.70 5.71
C VAL A 458 -12.80 -9.82 4.59
N GLY A 459 -11.52 -10.01 4.28
CA GLY A 459 -10.85 -9.32 3.18
C GLY A 459 -10.03 -8.10 3.63
N GLY A 460 -9.07 -7.74 2.78
CA GLY A 460 -8.13 -6.67 3.09
C GLY A 460 -8.80 -5.31 3.29
N VAL A 461 -9.93 -5.03 2.59
CA VAL A 461 -10.69 -3.79 2.81
C VAL A 461 -11.17 -3.71 4.25
N ARG A 462 -11.70 -4.81 4.81
CA ARG A 462 -12.16 -4.84 6.20
C ARG A 462 -11.01 -4.58 7.18
N LEU A 463 -9.89 -5.24 7.00
CA LEU A 463 -8.72 -5.05 7.86
C LEU A 463 -8.18 -3.61 7.78
N GLY A 464 -8.02 -3.07 6.56
CA GLY A 464 -7.57 -1.69 6.37
C GLY A 464 -8.54 -0.66 6.93
N TRP A 465 -9.85 -0.91 6.80
CA TRP A 465 -10.91 -0.10 7.35
C TRP A 465 -10.86 -0.01 8.88
N ASP A 466 -10.67 -1.14 9.56
CA ASP A 466 -10.59 -1.18 11.02
C ASP A 466 -9.34 -0.47 11.53
N ILE A 467 -8.18 -0.68 10.87
CA ILE A 467 -6.94 0.06 11.18
C ILE A 467 -7.13 1.56 11.02
N ALA A 468 -7.73 1.99 9.91
CA ALA A 468 -7.96 3.40 9.63
C ALA A 468 -8.86 4.08 10.67
N ASN A 469 -9.95 3.43 11.07
CA ASN A 469 -10.89 4.00 12.04
C ASN A 469 -10.24 4.12 13.43
N VAL A 470 -9.48 3.13 13.88
CA VAL A 470 -8.74 3.23 15.15
C VAL A 470 -7.76 4.40 15.12
N LEU A 471 -7.06 4.62 14.01
CA LEU A 471 -6.11 5.71 13.91
C LEU A 471 -6.81 7.07 13.80
N ALA A 472 -7.87 7.17 12.99
CA ALA A 472 -8.66 8.39 12.82
C ALA A 472 -9.29 8.84 14.15
N ASP A 473 -9.83 7.91 14.95
CA ASP A 473 -10.36 8.20 16.29
C ASP A 473 -9.26 8.76 17.23
N LYS A 474 -8.04 8.21 17.16
CA LYS A 474 -6.90 8.73 17.93
C LYS A 474 -6.48 10.15 17.50
N GLN A 475 -6.72 10.50 16.24
CA GLN A 475 -6.42 11.83 15.70
C GLN A 475 -7.59 12.82 15.86
N GLY A 476 -8.76 12.36 16.33
CA GLY A 476 -9.96 13.19 16.51
C GLY A 476 -10.68 13.49 15.18
N TYR A 477 -10.49 12.68 14.16
CA TYR A 477 -11.20 12.81 12.85
C TYR A 477 -12.56 12.16 12.86
#